data_00c224835a156b8a436b1b8a575283ee
#
_entry.id   00c224835a156b8a436b1b8a575283ee
#
_cell.length_a   1.000
_cell.length_b   1.000
_cell.length_c   1.000
_cell.angle_alpha   90.00
_cell.angle_beta   90.00
_cell.angle_gamma   90.00
#
_symmetry.space_group_name_H-M   'P 1'
#
loop_
_entity.id
_entity.type
_entity.pdbx_description
1 polymer ?
#
loop_
_entity_poly.entity_id
_entity_poly.type
_entity_poly.pdbx_seq_one_letter_code
_entity_poly.pdbx_strand_id
1 'polypeptide(L)'
;MIEGNVDQQVNISAFQRSKKEGQCNGDSYMVKETDEYFICLVADGLGSGEAARDASSKAVEIVEKHHSLDVKSLMSMCNEALYQTRGAVITLFKCYFKEQKLEYCGVGNIRFVISAPNGKIVNPLSKSGFLSGRPSNFAVKQLDYQKDSMFIVYSDGIVLTSSDKQNILRARNPQIATQYLKQRGLPNIDDLTCIIGKIN
;
A
#
# COMPACT_ATOMS: atom_id res chain seq x y z
N MET A 1 -13.03 -4.41 12.73
CA MET A 1 -14.01 -4.17 11.65
C MET A 1 -14.39 -2.71 11.73
N ILE A 2 -14.08 -1.93 10.71
CA ILE A 2 -14.55 -0.54 10.59
C ILE A 2 -15.84 -0.64 9.79
N GLU A 3 -16.99 -0.37 10.44
CA GLU A 3 -18.28 -0.29 9.77
C GLU A 3 -18.30 0.97 8.89
N GLY A 4 -18.58 0.79 7.60
CA GLY A 4 -18.56 1.85 6.61
C GLY A 4 -19.69 2.85 6.82
N ASN A 5 -19.35 4.11 7.02
CA ASN A 5 -20.26 5.24 6.86
C ASN A 5 -20.67 5.38 5.39
N VAL A 6 -21.92 5.79 5.15
CA VAL A 6 -22.55 5.90 3.82
C VAL A 6 -21.89 6.93 2.89
N ASP A 7 -20.93 7.74 3.40
CA ASP A 7 -20.23 8.80 2.67
C ASP A 7 -18.75 8.52 2.38
N GLN A 8 -18.26 7.29 2.62
CA GLN A 8 -16.87 6.98 2.32
C GLN A 8 -16.61 6.92 0.80
N GLN A 9 -15.64 7.72 0.34
CA GLN A 9 -15.20 7.75 -1.05
C GLN A 9 -14.36 6.51 -1.42
N VAL A 10 -13.74 5.84 -0.43
CA VAL A 10 -12.95 4.64 -0.64
C VAL A 10 -13.34 3.54 0.34
N ASN A 11 -13.89 2.46 -0.18
CA ASN A 11 -14.13 1.24 0.60
C ASN A 11 -12.87 0.38 0.61
N ILE A 12 -12.38 -0.03 1.77
CA ILE A 12 -11.16 -0.83 1.90
C ILE A 12 -11.37 -2.12 2.70
N SER A 13 -10.53 -3.10 2.41
CA SER A 13 -10.32 -4.29 3.23
C SER A 13 -8.83 -4.57 3.33
N ALA A 14 -8.30 -4.54 4.53
CA ALA A 14 -6.89 -4.77 4.80
C ALA A 14 -6.70 -6.00 5.69
N PHE A 15 -5.63 -6.74 5.48
CA PHE A 15 -5.20 -7.79 6.39
C PHE A 15 -3.67 -7.91 6.41
N GLN A 16 -3.17 -8.30 7.56
CA GLN A 16 -1.77 -8.61 7.80
C GLN A 16 -1.63 -9.97 8.45
N ARG A 17 -0.49 -10.62 8.22
CA ARG A 17 -0.08 -11.85 8.89
C ARG A 17 1.43 -11.86 9.04
N SER A 18 1.91 -12.17 10.25
CA SER A 18 3.33 -12.35 10.52
C SER A 18 3.81 -13.70 9.99
N LYS A 19 5.07 -13.77 9.54
CA LYS A 19 5.75 -14.98 9.07
C LYS A 19 5.70 -16.11 10.10
N LYS A 20 5.83 -15.77 11.38
CA LYS A 20 5.74 -16.71 12.49
C LYS A 20 4.73 -16.22 13.50
N GLU A 21 3.90 -17.14 13.97
CA GLU A 21 2.93 -16.85 15.03
C GLU A 21 3.66 -16.38 16.31
N GLY A 22 3.16 -15.29 16.92
CA GLY A 22 3.78 -14.67 18.10
C GLY A 22 4.98 -13.76 17.85
N GLN A 23 5.44 -13.59 16.60
CA GLN A 23 6.43 -12.56 16.23
C GLN A 23 5.76 -11.30 15.71
N CYS A 24 6.44 -10.15 15.89
CA CYS A 24 5.97 -8.90 15.28
C CYS A 24 6.13 -8.96 13.76
N ASN A 25 5.14 -8.41 13.06
CA ASN A 25 5.17 -8.24 11.62
C ASN A 25 6.15 -7.12 11.26
N GLY A 26 7.11 -7.36 10.36
CA GLY A 26 8.04 -6.35 9.85
C GLY A 26 7.38 -5.31 8.95
N ASP A 27 6.20 -5.63 8.38
CA ASP A 27 5.41 -4.72 7.60
C ASP A 27 4.60 -3.76 8.50
N SER A 28 4.40 -2.55 8.02
CA SER A 28 3.46 -1.57 8.57
C SER A 28 2.66 -0.93 7.43
N TYR A 29 1.46 -0.48 7.73
CA TYR A 29 0.67 0.28 6.78
C TYR A 29 -0.13 1.38 7.45
N MET A 30 -0.54 2.36 6.65
CA MET A 30 -1.43 3.44 7.03
C MET A 30 -2.39 3.71 5.87
N VAL A 31 -3.64 3.93 6.21
CA VAL A 31 -4.67 4.43 5.30
C VAL A 31 -5.42 5.55 5.98
N LYS A 32 -5.70 6.62 5.23
CA LYS A 32 -6.49 7.73 5.72
C LYS A 32 -7.31 8.33 4.59
N GLU A 33 -8.54 8.65 4.90
CA GLU A 33 -9.45 9.39 4.04
C GLU A 33 -9.75 10.75 4.66
N THR A 34 -9.80 11.76 3.83
CA THR A 34 -10.26 13.12 4.13
C THR A 34 -11.34 13.50 3.13
N ASP A 35 -11.92 14.68 3.23
CA ASP A 35 -12.89 15.17 2.24
C ASP A 35 -12.27 15.42 0.86
N GLU A 36 -10.93 15.56 0.78
CA GLU A 36 -10.22 15.92 -0.44
C GLU A 36 -9.50 14.74 -1.10
N TYR A 37 -9.02 13.79 -0.30
CA TYR A 37 -8.17 12.68 -0.79
C TYR A 37 -8.20 11.45 0.11
N PHE A 38 -7.85 10.34 -0.49
CA PHE A 38 -7.43 9.11 0.19
C PHE A 38 -5.93 8.92 0.05
N ILE A 39 -5.25 8.53 1.12
CA ILE A 39 -3.82 8.22 1.13
C ILE A 39 -3.58 6.84 1.71
N CYS A 40 -2.66 6.09 1.10
CA CYS A 40 -2.26 4.76 1.54
C CYS A 40 -0.75 4.61 1.46
N LEU A 41 -0.16 4.18 2.56
CA LEU A 41 1.24 3.75 2.68
C LEU A 41 1.29 2.28 3.05
N VAL A 42 2.17 1.53 2.38
CA VAL A 42 2.65 0.21 2.85
C VAL A 42 4.17 0.26 2.90
N ALA A 43 4.73 -0.13 4.02
CA ALA A 43 6.16 -0.19 4.28
C ALA A 43 6.53 -1.58 4.77
N ASP A 44 7.61 -2.16 4.24
CA ASP A 44 8.22 -3.41 4.67
C ASP A 44 9.66 -3.12 5.12
N GLY A 45 9.92 -3.34 6.41
CA GLY A 45 11.22 -3.11 7.01
C GLY A 45 12.21 -4.21 6.67
N LEU A 46 13.44 -3.83 6.30
CA LEU A 46 14.45 -4.80 5.87
C LEU A 46 14.84 -5.78 7.00
N GLY A 47 14.72 -7.06 6.70
CA GLY A 47 15.03 -8.15 7.60
C GLY A 47 13.77 -8.69 8.29
N SER A 48 13.83 -8.96 9.59
CA SER A 48 12.69 -9.51 10.36
C SER A 48 12.73 -9.05 11.82
N GLY A 49 11.59 -9.20 12.49
CA GLY A 49 11.45 -8.89 13.92
C GLY A 49 11.40 -7.39 14.22
N GLU A 50 11.75 -7.01 15.46
CA GLU A 50 11.57 -5.64 15.97
C GLU A 50 12.29 -4.57 15.15
N ALA A 51 13.51 -4.83 14.66
CA ALA A 51 14.25 -3.85 13.90
C ALA A 51 13.64 -3.56 12.50
N ALA A 52 13.01 -4.56 11.87
CA ALA A 52 12.23 -4.37 10.65
C ALA A 52 10.95 -3.57 10.95
N ARG A 53 10.26 -3.97 12.02
CA ARG A 53 9.05 -3.26 12.50
C ARG A 53 9.34 -1.80 12.85
N ASP A 54 10.46 -1.51 13.54
CA ASP A 54 10.86 -0.12 13.86
C ASP A 54 11.02 0.71 12.59
N ALA A 55 11.70 0.19 11.57
CA ALA A 55 11.87 0.90 10.31
C ALA A 55 10.53 1.16 9.59
N SER A 56 9.70 0.14 9.44
CA SER A 56 8.40 0.30 8.75
C SER A 56 7.45 1.22 9.52
N SER A 57 7.43 1.16 10.86
CA SER A 57 6.60 2.02 11.72
C SER A 57 6.99 3.48 11.65
N LYS A 58 8.29 3.81 11.57
CA LYS A 58 8.76 5.20 11.39
C LYS A 58 8.21 5.83 10.11
N ALA A 59 8.15 5.06 9.02
CA ALA A 59 7.56 5.57 7.79
C ALA A 59 6.05 5.86 7.95
N VAL A 60 5.32 4.99 8.66
CA VAL A 60 3.91 5.20 8.98
C VAL A 60 3.73 6.48 9.81
N GLU A 61 4.48 6.66 10.89
CA GLU A 61 4.40 7.84 11.76
C GLU A 61 4.61 9.15 11.00
N ILE A 62 5.57 9.18 10.06
CA ILE A 62 5.80 10.35 9.20
C ILE A 62 4.57 10.65 8.36
N VAL A 63 4.00 9.66 7.69
CA VAL A 63 2.84 9.89 6.82
C VAL A 63 1.60 10.22 7.63
N GLU A 64 1.35 9.58 8.76
CA GLU A 64 0.24 9.93 9.65
C GLU A 64 0.28 11.40 10.09
N LYS A 65 1.45 11.88 10.46
CA LYS A 65 1.66 13.25 10.94
C LYS A 65 1.58 14.30 9.83
N HIS A 66 2.06 13.96 8.64
CA HIS A 66 2.28 14.91 7.55
C HIS A 66 1.47 14.61 6.29
N HIS A 67 0.43 13.79 6.38
CA HIS A 67 -0.37 13.27 5.24
C HIS A 67 -0.94 14.34 4.29
N SER A 68 -1.00 15.62 4.70
CA SER A 68 -1.45 16.74 3.86
C SER A 68 -0.44 17.12 2.78
N LEU A 69 0.85 16.80 2.96
CA LEU A 69 1.89 17.09 2.00
C LEU A 69 1.74 16.24 0.71
N ASP A 70 2.44 16.66 -0.34
CA ASP A 70 2.54 15.88 -1.59
C ASP A 70 3.34 14.59 -1.41
N VAL A 71 3.12 13.63 -2.32
CA VAL A 71 3.73 12.29 -2.26
C VAL A 71 5.26 12.34 -2.28
N LYS A 72 5.86 13.28 -3.03
CA LYS A 72 7.32 13.40 -3.12
C LYS A 72 7.93 13.86 -1.81
N SER A 73 7.33 14.88 -1.19
CA SER A 73 7.75 15.40 0.13
C SER A 73 7.63 14.33 1.21
N LEU A 74 6.52 13.60 1.24
CA LEU A 74 6.32 12.48 2.17
C LEU A 74 7.37 11.39 2.00
N MET A 75 7.68 10.98 0.76
CA MET A 75 8.72 9.98 0.49
C MET A 75 10.11 10.45 0.93
N SER A 76 10.42 11.75 0.77
CA SER A 76 11.69 12.33 1.22
C SER A 76 11.78 12.30 2.76
N MET A 77 10.72 12.69 3.45
CA MET A 77 10.66 12.65 4.91
C MET A 77 10.73 11.22 5.46
N CYS A 78 10.04 10.27 4.84
CA CYS A 78 10.17 8.84 5.18
C CYS A 78 11.60 8.36 5.04
N ASN A 79 12.27 8.72 3.93
CA ASN A 79 13.67 8.35 3.73
C ASN A 79 14.59 8.93 4.81
N GLU A 80 14.43 10.21 5.17
CA GLU A 80 15.19 10.85 6.24
C GLU A 80 14.98 10.17 7.60
N ALA A 81 13.73 9.84 7.94
CA ALA A 81 13.38 9.15 9.17
C ALA A 81 13.99 7.73 9.29
N LEU A 82 14.33 7.12 8.16
CA LEU A 82 14.96 5.79 8.11
C LEU A 82 16.49 5.83 8.27
N TYR A 83 17.09 7.01 8.46
CA TYR A 83 18.51 7.13 8.80
C TYR A 83 18.82 6.37 10.10
N GLN A 84 19.91 5.61 10.12
CA GLN A 84 20.32 4.72 11.23
C GLN A 84 19.34 3.59 11.58
N THR A 85 18.41 3.27 10.69
CA THR A 85 17.62 2.04 10.75
C THR A 85 18.16 1.01 9.76
N ARG A 86 17.53 -0.18 9.72
CA ARG A 86 17.81 -1.18 8.67
C ARG A 86 17.34 -0.71 7.29
N GLY A 87 16.45 0.28 7.25
CA GLY A 87 15.78 0.72 6.04
C GLY A 87 14.46 -0.02 5.79
N ALA A 88 13.72 0.45 4.80
CA ALA A 88 12.45 -0.15 4.38
C ALA A 88 12.24 0.00 2.87
N VAL A 89 11.48 -0.89 2.29
CA VAL A 89 10.82 -0.67 1.00
C VAL A 89 9.46 -0.04 1.24
N ILE A 90 9.06 0.91 0.40
CA ILE A 90 7.85 1.70 0.62
C ILE A 90 7.08 1.87 -0.68
N THR A 91 5.77 1.72 -0.59
CA THR A 91 4.82 2.18 -1.61
C THR A 91 3.83 3.15 -0.98
N LEU A 92 3.76 4.34 -1.54
CA LEU A 92 2.88 5.43 -1.13
C LEU A 92 2.07 5.91 -2.33
N PHE A 93 0.76 6.04 -2.16
CA PHE A 93 -0.09 6.70 -3.15
C PHE A 93 -1.16 7.56 -2.51
N LYS A 94 -1.60 8.58 -3.24
CA LYS A 94 -2.62 9.54 -2.83
C LYS A 94 -3.62 9.73 -3.97
N CYS A 95 -4.91 9.49 -3.70
CA CYS A 95 -6.00 9.68 -4.66
C CYS A 95 -6.71 10.99 -4.34
N TYR A 96 -6.65 11.96 -5.22
CA TYR A 96 -7.34 13.24 -5.11
C TYR A 96 -8.73 13.11 -5.75
N PHE A 97 -9.79 13.32 -4.97
CA PHE A 97 -11.17 13.02 -5.40
C PHE A 97 -11.67 13.99 -6.47
N LYS A 98 -11.43 15.28 -6.28
CA LYS A 98 -11.89 16.33 -7.19
C LYS A 98 -11.25 16.21 -8.58
N GLU A 99 -9.95 15.98 -8.63
CA GLU A 99 -9.15 15.89 -9.84
C GLU A 99 -9.24 14.51 -10.51
N GLN A 100 -9.74 13.49 -9.81
CA GLN A 100 -9.68 12.08 -10.21
C GLN A 100 -8.27 11.64 -10.63
N LYS A 101 -7.27 12.14 -9.88
CA LYS A 101 -5.84 11.86 -10.07
C LYS A 101 -5.31 11.05 -8.91
N LEU A 102 -4.41 10.13 -9.25
CA LEU A 102 -3.65 9.34 -8.29
C LEU A 102 -2.17 9.64 -8.46
N GLU A 103 -1.53 10.08 -7.39
CA GLU A 103 -0.08 10.18 -7.30
C GLU A 103 0.47 8.91 -6.65
N TYR A 104 1.50 8.34 -7.27
CA TYR A 104 2.13 7.10 -6.83
C TYR A 104 3.65 7.27 -6.77
N CYS A 105 4.26 6.80 -5.69
CA CYS A 105 5.70 6.61 -5.59
C CYS A 105 6.00 5.30 -4.86
N GLY A 106 6.83 4.45 -5.46
CA GLY A 106 7.27 3.18 -4.89
C GLY A 106 8.77 3.01 -4.98
N VAL A 107 9.38 2.51 -3.89
CA VAL A 107 10.78 2.05 -3.83
C VAL A 107 10.78 0.65 -3.25
N GLY A 108 11.31 -0.31 -4.00
CA GLY A 108 11.38 -1.72 -3.62
C GLY A 108 10.38 -2.62 -4.34
N ASN A 109 9.95 -3.68 -3.68
CA ASN A 109 9.20 -4.81 -4.23
C ASN A 109 7.72 -4.85 -3.84
N ILE A 110 7.22 -3.91 -3.02
CA ILE A 110 5.79 -3.78 -2.74
C ILE A 110 5.05 -3.46 -4.04
N ARG A 111 4.00 -4.21 -4.32
CA ARG A 111 3.24 -4.13 -5.57
C ARG A 111 1.97 -3.31 -5.39
N PHE A 112 1.70 -2.46 -6.35
CA PHE A 112 0.45 -1.73 -6.49
C PHE A 112 -0.15 -2.00 -7.87
N VAL A 113 -1.44 -2.32 -7.92
CA VAL A 113 -2.17 -2.52 -9.17
C VAL A 113 -3.53 -1.84 -9.03
N ILE A 114 -3.95 -1.11 -10.03
CA ILE A 114 -5.28 -0.49 -10.11
C ILE A 114 -5.96 -0.89 -11.42
N SER A 115 -7.25 -1.15 -11.35
CA SER A 115 -8.10 -1.46 -12.51
C SER A 115 -9.26 -0.50 -12.60
N ALA A 116 -9.43 0.13 -13.76
CA ALA A 116 -10.63 0.89 -14.07
C ALA A 116 -11.82 -0.05 -14.35
N PRO A 117 -13.08 0.44 -14.24
CA PRO A 117 -14.28 -0.37 -14.50
C PRO A 117 -14.33 -0.98 -15.90
N ASN A 118 -13.70 -0.34 -16.89
CA ASN A 118 -13.57 -0.84 -18.25
C ASN A 118 -12.56 -2.01 -18.40
N GLY A 119 -11.96 -2.45 -17.31
CA GLY A 119 -10.98 -3.55 -17.27
C GLY A 119 -9.54 -3.14 -17.58
N LYS A 120 -9.25 -1.86 -17.83
CA LYS A 120 -7.88 -1.37 -18.01
C LYS A 120 -7.12 -1.49 -16.69
N ILE A 121 -6.05 -2.29 -16.70
CA ILE A 121 -5.18 -2.51 -15.54
C ILE A 121 -3.90 -1.68 -15.70
N VAL A 122 -3.52 -0.99 -14.63
CA VAL A 122 -2.28 -0.23 -14.52
C VAL A 122 -1.48 -0.77 -13.33
N ASN A 123 -0.20 -1.06 -13.57
CA ASN A 123 0.77 -1.51 -12.58
C ASN A 123 2.02 -0.62 -12.68
N PRO A 124 2.05 0.51 -11.96
CA PRO A 124 3.19 1.41 -12.00
C PRO A 124 4.42 0.75 -11.38
N LEU A 125 5.55 0.78 -12.09
CA LEU A 125 6.79 0.19 -11.60
C LEU A 125 7.38 1.03 -10.47
N SER A 126 7.78 0.39 -9.38
CA SER A 126 8.58 0.98 -8.32
C SER A 126 10.04 1.12 -8.75
N LYS A 127 10.76 2.07 -8.16
CA LYS A 127 12.23 2.17 -8.26
C LYS A 127 12.84 1.00 -7.48
N SER A 128 13.85 0.35 -8.02
CA SER A 128 14.60 -0.69 -7.31
C SER A 128 15.37 -0.10 -6.13
N GLY A 129 15.58 -0.91 -5.08
CA GLY A 129 16.32 -0.54 -3.87
C GLY A 129 15.41 -0.38 -2.66
N PHE A 130 15.88 0.34 -1.65
CA PHE A 130 15.20 0.60 -0.39
C PHE A 130 15.58 1.98 0.14
N LEU A 131 14.81 2.49 1.09
CA LEU A 131 15.04 3.74 1.80
C LEU A 131 15.88 3.50 3.06
N SER A 132 16.87 4.34 3.31
CA SER A 132 17.81 4.19 4.46
C SER A 132 18.44 5.51 4.93
N GLY A 133 17.82 6.64 4.61
CA GLY A 133 18.37 7.97 4.88
C GLY A 133 19.39 8.45 3.87
N ARG A 134 19.79 7.64 2.89
CA ARG A 134 20.72 8.07 1.85
C ARG A 134 20.00 8.97 0.84
N PRO A 135 20.68 10.02 0.33
CA PRO A 135 20.08 10.89 -0.68
C PRO A 135 19.48 10.10 -1.84
N SER A 136 18.23 10.34 -2.15
CA SER A 136 17.50 9.68 -3.24
C SER A 136 16.58 10.66 -3.94
N ASN A 137 16.43 10.48 -5.25
CA ASN A 137 15.43 11.22 -6.02
C ASN A 137 14.19 10.34 -6.21
N PHE A 138 13.02 10.88 -5.86
CA PHE A 138 11.72 10.22 -5.93
C PHE A 138 10.96 10.70 -7.17
N ALA A 139 10.67 9.75 -8.07
CA ALA A 139 9.84 10.00 -9.24
C ALA A 139 8.38 9.67 -8.88
N VAL A 140 7.56 10.68 -8.77
CA VAL A 140 6.11 10.54 -8.59
C VAL A 140 5.48 10.31 -9.96
N LYS A 141 4.66 9.27 -10.05
CA LYS A 141 3.84 8.97 -11.24
C LYS A 141 2.44 9.47 -11.00
N GLN A 142 1.88 10.15 -11.99
CA GLN A 142 0.49 10.55 -12.00
C GLN A 142 -0.31 9.59 -12.88
N LEU A 143 -1.41 9.10 -12.34
CA LEU A 143 -2.33 8.18 -13.00
C LEU A 143 -3.74 8.77 -12.94
N ASP A 144 -4.49 8.61 -14.00
CA ASP A 144 -5.93 8.87 -13.97
C ASP A 144 -6.65 7.64 -13.43
N TYR A 145 -7.65 7.84 -12.59
CA TYR A 145 -8.55 6.78 -12.17
C TYR A 145 -10.00 7.18 -12.46
N GLN A 146 -10.89 6.22 -12.38
CA GLN A 146 -12.33 6.42 -12.58
C GLN A 146 -13.06 5.99 -11.31
N LYS A 147 -14.25 6.51 -11.09
CA LYS A 147 -15.19 5.98 -10.12
C LYS A 147 -15.34 4.46 -10.34
N ASP A 148 -15.53 3.70 -9.28
CA ASP A 148 -15.56 2.23 -9.26
C ASP A 148 -14.24 1.53 -9.61
N SER A 149 -13.11 2.27 -9.69
CA SER A 149 -11.80 1.64 -9.82
C SER A 149 -11.46 0.79 -8.60
N MET A 150 -10.94 -0.41 -8.85
CA MET A 150 -10.42 -1.31 -7.81
C MET A 150 -8.91 -1.28 -7.76
N PHE A 151 -8.33 -1.26 -6.57
CA PHE A 151 -6.88 -1.39 -6.41
C PHE A 151 -6.50 -2.47 -5.41
N ILE A 152 -5.28 -2.96 -5.55
CA ILE A 152 -4.62 -3.81 -4.57
C ILE A 152 -3.19 -3.34 -4.37
N VAL A 153 -2.77 -3.23 -3.10
CA VAL A 153 -1.37 -3.04 -2.70
C VAL A 153 -0.98 -4.19 -1.77
N TYR A 154 0.20 -4.79 -2.00
CA TYR A 154 0.63 -5.95 -1.23
C TYR A 154 2.15 -6.08 -1.17
N SER A 155 2.66 -6.57 -0.01
CA SER A 155 4.07 -6.89 0.20
C SER A 155 4.44 -8.22 -0.46
N ASP A 156 5.73 -8.56 -0.50
CA ASP A 156 6.27 -9.73 -1.20
C ASP A 156 5.92 -11.07 -0.55
N GLY A 157 5.43 -11.08 0.70
CA GLY A 157 4.81 -12.26 1.33
C GLY A 157 3.59 -12.82 0.57
N ILE A 158 3.10 -12.09 -0.46
CA ILE A 158 2.01 -12.53 -1.33
C ILE A 158 2.49 -12.71 -2.76
N VAL A 159 2.31 -13.92 -3.29
CA VAL A 159 2.52 -14.22 -4.72
C VAL A 159 1.16 -14.35 -5.41
N LEU A 160 0.84 -13.42 -6.30
CA LEU A 160 -0.40 -13.41 -7.08
C LEU A 160 -0.14 -13.74 -8.54
N THR A 161 -0.86 -14.73 -9.06
CA THR A 161 -0.93 -15.02 -10.50
C THR A 161 -1.73 -13.94 -11.24
N SER A 162 -1.67 -13.93 -12.56
CA SER A 162 -2.51 -13.04 -13.38
C SER A 162 -4.00 -13.29 -13.14
N SER A 163 -4.40 -14.55 -12.96
CA SER A 163 -5.79 -14.93 -12.66
C SER A 163 -6.24 -14.39 -11.29
N ASP A 164 -5.37 -14.48 -10.25
CA ASP A 164 -5.68 -13.94 -8.94
C ASP A 164 -5.92 -12.44 -9.01
N LYS A 165 -5.04 -11.69 -9.68
CA LYS A 165 -5.20 -10.24 -9.86
C LYS A 165 -6.51 -9.90 -10.56
N GLN A 166 -6.87 -10.67 -11.61
CA GLN A 166 -8.14 -10.47 -12.30
C GLN A 166 -9.35 -10.74 -11.38
N ASN A 167 -9.34 -11.83 -10.62
CA ASN A 167 -10.42 -12.17 -9.69
C ASN A 167 -10.59 -11.10 -8.59
N ILE A 168 -9.46 -10.60 -8.04
CA ILE A 168 -9.46 -9.55 -7.04
C ILE A 168 -10.01 -8.24 -7.61
N LEU A 169 -9.47 -7.79 -8.75
CA LEU A 169 -9.80 -6.50 -9.34
C LEU A 169 -11.19 -6.45 -10.01
N ARG A 170 -11.81 -7.63 -10.28
CA ARG A 170 -13.19 -7.77 -10.76
C ARG A 170 -14.19 -8.07 -9.65
N ALA A 171 -13.74 -8.22 -8.41
CA ALA A 171 -14.64 -8.48 -7.30
C ALA A 171 -15.63 -7.33 -7.10
N ARG A 172 -16.84 -7.65 -6.62
CA ARG A 172 -17.89 -6.66 -6.39
C ARG A 172 -17.50 -5.61 -5.34
N ASN A 173 -16.74 -6.05 -4.32
CA ASN A 173 -16.21 -5.20 -3.27
C ASN A 173 -14.90 -5.76 -2.68
N PRO A 174 -14.13 -4.96 -1.92
CA PRO A 174 -12.85 -5.37 -1.33
C PRO A 174 -12.96 -6.54 -0.37
N GLN A 175 -14.07 -6.69 0.36
CA GLN A 175 -14.27 -7.76 1.34
C GLN A 175 -14.36 -9.12 0.66
N ILE A 176 -15.10 -9.21 -0.46
CA ILE A 176 -15.18 -10.44 -1.28
C ILE A 176 -13.79 -10.79 -1.84
N ALA A 177 -13.05 -9.80 -2.34
CA ALA A 177 -11.69 -10.02 -2.84
C ALA A 177 -10.74 -10.53 -1.75
N THR A 178 -10.83 -9.97 -0.54
CA THR A 178 -10.05 -10.43 0.62
C THR A 178 -10.43 -11.85 1.03
N GLN A 179 -11.72 -12.18 1.02
CA GLN A 179 -12.19 -13.54 1.33
C GLN A 179 -11.66 -14.56 0.32
N TYR A 180 -11.68 -14.22 -0.98
CA TYR A 180 -11.07 -15.04 -2.03
C TYR A 180 -9.60 -15.33 -1.73
N LEU A 181 -8.79 -14.31 -1.40
CA LEU A 181 -7.38 -14.50 -1.07
C LEU A 181 -7.17 -15.39 0.16
N LYS A 182 -7.96 -15.22 1.22
CA LYS A 182 -7.87 -16.04 2.42
C LYS A 182 -8.21 -17.51 2.15
N GLN A 183 -9.25 -17.77 1.34
CA GLN A 183 -9.66 -19.12 0.97
C GLN A 183 -8.66 -19.84 0.07
N ARG A 184 -7.91 -19.11 -0.74
CA ARG A 184 -6.84 -19.66 -1.59
C ARG A 184 -5.70 -20.30 -0.81
N GLY A 185 -5.54 -19.95 0.47
CA GLY A 185 -4.43 -20.45 1.29
C GLY A 185 -3.09 -19.83 0.89
N LEU A 186 -2.84 -18.60 1.33
CA LEU A 186 -1.57 -17.93 1.10
C LEU A 186 -0.44 -18.62 1.90
N PRO A 187 0.69 -18.98 1.27
CA PRO A 187 1.81 -19.60 1.96
C PRO A 187 2.35 -18.66 3.05
N ASN A 188 2.79 -19.25 4.17
CA ASN A 188 3.33 -18.48 5.29
C ASN A 188 4.87 -18.44 5.21
N ILE A 189 5.39 -17.84 4.15
CA ILE A 189 6.84 -17.77 3.86
C ILE A 189 7.47 -16.47 4.34
N ASP A 190 6.69 -15.39 4.45
CA ASP A 190 7.15 -14.09 4.93
C ASP A 190 6.02 -13.30 5.60
N ASP A 191 6.39 -12.16 6.22
CA ASP A 191 5.43 -11.16 6.66
C ASP A 191 4.57 -10.73 5.47
N LEU A 192 3.30 -10.50 5.73
CA LEU A 192 2.33 -10.29 4.67
C LEU A 192 1.41 -9.14 5.03
N THR A 193 1.34 -8.18 4.12
CA THR A 193 0.37 -7.08 4.15
C THR A 193 -0.36 -6.99 2.83
N CYS A 194 -1.67 -6.89 2.88
CA CYS A 194 -2.52 -6.70 1.71
C CYS A 194 -3.62 -5.70 2.01
N ILE A 195 -3.76 -4.72 1.13
CA ILE A 195 -4.85 -3.73 1.16
C ILE A 195 -5.53 -3.76 -0.19
N ILE A 196 -6.82 -4.00 -0.18
CA ILE A 196 -7.67 -3.96 -1.37
C ILE A 196 -8.67 -2.81 -1.16
N GLY A 197 -8.85 -1.99 -2.18
CA GLY A 197 -9.78 -0.88 -2.10
C GLY A 197 -10.58 -0.68 -3.38
N LYS A 198 -11.76 -0.07 -3.21
CA LYS A 198 -12.64 0.39 -4.28
C LYS A 198 -12.87 1.88 -4.08
N ILE A 199 -12.63 2.67 -5.13
CA ILE A 199 -12.88 4.11 -5.15
C ILE A 199 -14.30 4.32 -5.67
N ASN A 200 -15.19 4.89 -4.83
CA ASN A 200 -16.62 5.06 -5.14
C ASN A 200 -16.91 6.33 -5.93
#